data_ed0e07ef565becd9646799cac054f3be
#
_entry.id   ed0e07ef565becd9646799cac054f3be
#
_cell.length_a   1.000
_cell.length_b   1.000
_cell.length_c   1.000
_cell.angle_alpha   90.00
_cell.angle_beta   90.00
_cell.angle_gamma   90.00
#
_symmetry.space_group_name_H-M   'P 1'
#
loop_
_entity.id
_entity.type
_entity.pdbx_description
1 polymer ?
#
loop_
_entity_poly.entity_id
_entity_poly.type
_entity_poly.pdbx_seq_one_letter_code
_entity_poly.pdbx_strand_id
1 'polypeptide(L)'
;IARCEWDYMEAWQLADFDAIERRVAEKLHYPIFVKPANAGSSVGISKAADKAALRAAVELALRHDSRVVFERFVDGHEIECAVSGNEEVRATLPGEILASAEFYTYDDKYVSGTSRVVIPAQLPEETLNAVRATAEKAYRALCCRGLSRVDFFVERGTGRVLLNEV
;
A
#
# COMPACT_ATOMS: atom_id res chain seq x y z
N ILE A 1 -0.34 -15.60 -1.36
CA ILE A 1 -0.85 -14.24 -1.06
C ILE A 1 -0.61 -13.40 -2.30
N ALA A 2 -1.67 -12.82 -2.85
CA ALA A 2 -1.55 -11.85 -3.94
C ALA A 2 -1.14 -10.48 -3.36
N ARG A 3 -0.32 -9.74 -4.08
CA ARG A 3 0.12 -8.38 -3.75
C ARG A 3 0.12 -7.50 -5.00
N CYS A 4 0.22 -6.19 -4.82
CA CYS A 4 0.40 -5.27 -5.92
C CYS A 4 1.70 -5.57 -6.68
N GLU A 5 1.71 -5.29 -7.96
CA GLU A 5 2.95 -5.30 -8.75
C GLU A 5 3.82 -4.13 -8.31
N TRP A 6 5.12 -4.39 -8.19
CA TRP A 6 6.08 -3.41 -7.69
C TRP A 6 7.45 -3.56 -8.36
N ASP A 7 8.24 -2.50 -8.26
CA ASP A 7 9.64 -2.44 -8.65
C ASP A 7 10.39 -1.52 -7.67
N TYR A 8 11.70 -1.38 -7.79
CA TYR A 8 12.49 -0.50 -6.93
C TYR A 8 13.73 0.06 -7.64
N MET A 9 14.30 1.09 -7.04
CA MET A 9 15.62 1.61 -7.40
C MET A 9 16.41 1.99 -6.15
N GLU A 10 17.73 2.01 -6.29
CA GLU A 10 18.67 2.58 -5.33
C GLU A 10 19.07 4.00 -5.76
N ALA A 11 19.41 4.88 -4.80
CA ALA A 11 19.74 6.28 -5.06
C ALA A 11 20.84 6.48 -6.13
N TRP A 12 21.84 5.60 -6.16
CA TRP A 12 22.94 5.68 -7.14
C TRP A 12 22.49 5.45 -8.59
N GLN A 13 21.34 4.85 -8.80
CA GLN A 13 20.77 4.59 -10.14
C GLN A 13 20.07 5.84 -10.73
N LEU A 14 19.90 6.91 -9.96
CA LEU A 14 19.21 8.12 -10.43
C LEU A 14 19.88 8.75 -11.66
N ALA A 15 21.18 8.53 -11.85
CA ALA A 15 21.91 8.98 -13.04
C ALA A 15 21.37 8.35 -14.35
N ASP A 16 20.76 7.16 -14.27
CA ASP A 16 20.16 6.44 -15.41
C ASP A 16 18.62 6.42 -15.30
N PHE A 17 18.04 7.54 -14.90
CA PHE A 17 16.59 7.65 -14.67
C PHE A 17 15.75 7.24 -15.88
N ASP A 18 16.21 7.51 -17.10
CA ASP A 18 15.44 7.17 -18.32
C ASP A 18 15.31 5.65 -18.53
N ALA A 19 16.32 4.88 -18.15
CA ALA A 19 16.24 3.41 -18.18
C ALA A 19 15.31 2.87 -17.09
N ILE A 20 15.38 3.46 -15.89
CA ILE A 20 14.48 3.12 -14.77
C ILE A 20 13.04 3.43 -15.13
N GLU A 21 12.76 4.63 -15.61
CA GLU A 21 11.41 5.07 -16.00
C GLU A 21 10.81 4.10 -17.03
N ARG A 22 11.57 3.78 -18.09
CA ARG A 22 11.10 2.86 -19.12
C ARG A 22 10.73 1.50 -18.54
N ARG A 23 11.61 0.90 -17.73
CA ARG A 23 11.37 -0.38 -17.06
C ARG A 23 10.14 -0.36 -16.16
N VAL A 24 10.01 0.69 -15.35
CA VAL A 24 8.93 0.84 -14.38
C VAL A 24 7.59 1.11 -15.09
N ALA A 25 7.58 2.00 -16.11
CA ALA A 25 6.38 2.31 -16.86
C ALA A 25 5.87 1.11 -17.70
N GLU A 26 6.77 0.33 -18.29
CA GLU A 26 6.41 -0.90 -19.01
C GLU A 26 5.77 -1.95 -18.09
N LYS A 27 6.26 -2.06 -16.84
CA LYS A 27 5.80 -3.06 -15.88
C LYS A 27 4.54 -2.66 -15.13
N LEU A 28 4.48 -1.41 -14.65
CA LEU A 28 3.45 -0.98 -13.70
C LEU A 28 2.35 -0.13 -14.32
N HIS A 29 2.62 0.50 -15.46
CA HIS A 29 1.77 1.47 -16.16
C HIS A 29 1.40 2.68 -15.28
N TYR A 30 1.27 3.85 -15.90
CA TYR A 30 0.83 5.04 -15.19
C TYR A 30 -0.68 5.00 -14.85
N PRO A 31 -1.10 5.56 -13.71
CA PRO A 31 -0.29 6.23 -12.71
C PRO A 31 0.47 5.24 -11.80
N ILE A 32 1.64 5.66 -11.29
CA ILE A 32 2.53 4.86 -10.46
C ILE A 32 2.66 5.51 -9.08
N PHE A 33 2.53 4.72 -8.01
CA PHE A 33 2.89 5.17 -6.67
C PHE A 33 4.39 5.03 -6.45
N VAL A 34 4.96 6.07 -5.85
CA VAL A 34 6.39 6.17 -5.52
C VAL A 34 6.52 6.41 -4.03
N LYS A 35 7.31 5.60 -3.35
CA LYS A 35 7.49 5.71 -1.90
C LYS A 35 8.92 5.37 -1.46
N PRO A 36 9.42 5.98 -0.36
CA PRO A 36 10.65 5.51 0.30
C PRO A 36 10.45 4.09 0.83
N ALA A 37 11.48 3.24 0.82
CA ALA A 37 11.35 1.84 1.24
C ALA A 37 11.13 1.68 2.75
N ASN A 38 11.69 2.57 3.58
CA ASN A 38 11.65 2.48 5.05
C ASN A 38 10.96 3.67 5.71
N ALA A 39 9.99 4.30 5.05
CA ALA A 39 9.19 5.37 5.66
C ALA A 39 7.76 4.89 5.92
N GLY A 40 7.19 5.35 7.02
CA GLY A 40 5.79 5.12 7.38
C GLY A 40 4.92 6.36 7.21
N SER A 41 3.63 6.23 7.56
CA SER A 41 2.68 7.34 7.65
C SER A 41 2.55 8.20 6.38
N SER A 42 2.70 7.59 5.22
CA SER A 42 2.63 8.26 3.90
C SER A 42 3.70 9.36 3.67
N VAL A 43 4.76 9.41 4.48
CA VAL A 43 5.83 10.39 4.32
C VAL A 43 6.64 10.10 3.05
N GLY A 44 6.76 11.10 2.16
CA GLY A 44 7.51 10.97 0.91
C GLY A 44 6.81 10.15 -0.16
N ILE A 45 5.54 9.79 0.03
CA ILE A 45 4.74 9.08 -0.99
C ILE A 45 4.17 10.08 -1.99
N SER A 46 4.18 9.69 -3.26
CA SER A 46 3.58 10.46 -4.36
C SER A 46 2.94 9.54 -5.40
N LYS A 47 1.88 10.03 -6.06
CA LYS A 47 1.25 9.41 -7.23
C LYS A 47 1.74 10.15 -8.48
N ALA A 48 2.44 9.44 -9.36
CA ALA A 48 2.99 9.98 -10.59
C ALA A 48 2.10 9.59 -11.78
N ALA A 49 1.60 10.59 -12.48
CA ALA A 49 0.72 10.38 -13.65
C ALA A 49 1.51 10.24 -14.96
N ASP A 50 2.76 10.69 -14.99
CA ASP A 50 3.64 10.70 -16.15
C ASP A 50 5.12 10.69 -15.75
N LYS A 51 6.01 10.69 -16.74
CA LYS A 51 7.46 10.68 -16.55
C LYS A 51 7.99 11.87 -15.73
N ALA A 52 7.46 13.07 -15.96
CA ALA A 52 7.93 14.27 -15.26
C ALA A 52 7.53 14.21 -13.77
N ALA A 53 6.28 13.81 -13.49
CA ALA A 53 5.79 13.57 -12.14
C ALA A 53 6.56 12.42 -11.46
N LEU A 54 6.89 11.35 -12.20
CA LEU A 54 7.67 10.23 -11.68
C LEU A 54 9.05 10.68 -11.21
N ARG A 55 9.74 11.52 -11.98
CA ARG A 55 11.04 12.08 -11.59
C ARG A 55 10.96 12.90 -10.31
N ALA A 56 10.00 13.81 -10.25
CA ALA A 56 9.80 14.63 -9.04
C ALA A 56 9.45 13.76 -7.81
N ALA A 57 8.63 12.73 -8.00
CA ALA A 57 8.28 11.79 -6.94
C ALA A 57 9.49 10.99 -6.43
N VAL A 58 10.38 10.53 -7.33
CA VAL A 58 11.64 9.86 -6.97
C VAL A 58 12.54 10.80 -6.18
N GLU A 59 12.74 12.03 -6.65
CA GLU A 59 13.57 13.03 -5.96
C GLU A 59 13.02 13.36 -4.56
N LEU A 60 11.69 13.38 -4.40
CA LEU A 60 11.05 13.54 -3.09
C LEU A 60 11.31 12.32 -2.19
N ALA A 61 11.07 11.10 -2.69
CA ALA A 61 11.26 9.89 -1.92
C ALA A 61 12.72 9.70 -1.46
N LEU A 62 13.70 10.05 -2.31
CA LEU A 62 15.13 9.99 -2.00
C LEU A 62 15.59 10.97 -0.90
N ARG A 63 14.75 11.92 -0.50
CA ARG A 63 15.02 12.76 0.70
C ARG A 63 14.81 11.99 2.01
N HIS A 64 14.11 10.87 1.95
CA HIS A 64 13.69 10.08 3.11
C HIS A 64 14.38 8.72 3.18
N ASP A 65 14.78 8.14 2.04
CA ASP A 65 15.46 6.85 1.99
C ASP A 65 16.35 6.76 0.74
N SER A 66 17.42 5.98 0.83
CA SER A 66 18.29 5.66 -0.31
C SER A 66 17.66 4.67 -1.30
N ARG A 67 16.59 4.00 -0.92
CA ARG A 67 15.82 3.07 -1.76
C ARG A 67 14.42 3.60 -1.99
N VAL A 68 13.99 3.59 -3.25
CA VAL A 68 12.66 4.01 -3.69
C VAL A 68 11.91 2.80 -4.24
N VAL A 69 10.67 2.62 -3.80
CA VAL A 69 9.76 1.58 -4.27
C VAL A 69 8.71 2.20 -5.19
N PHE A 70 8.45 1.54 -6.28
CA PHE A 70 7.40 1.85 -7.25
C PHE A 70 6.30 0.80 -7.14
N GLU A 71 5.06 1.21 -7.11
CA GLU A 71 3.91 0.30 -7.05
C GLU A 71 2.86 0.68 -8.08
N ARG A 72 2.23 -0.33 -8.66
CA ARG A 72 1.07 -0.15 -9.53
C ARG A 72 -0.05 0.51 -8.73
N PHE A 73 -0.68 1.52 -9.32
CA PHE A 73 -1.92 2.06 -8.78
C PHE A 73 -3.02 0.99 -8.78
N VAL A 74 -3.69 0.86 -7.66
CA VAL A 74 -4.85 -0.02 -7.51
C VAL A 74 -6.08 0.85 -7.28
N ASP A 75 -7.01 0.82 -8.22
CA ASP A 75 -8.35 1.36 -7.98
C ASP A 75 -9.12 0.37 -7.12
N GLY A 76 -9.26 0.65 -5.85
CA GLY A 76 -9.79 -0.30 -4.88
C GLY A 76 -10.26 0.33 -3.58
N HIS A 77 -10.78 -0.53 -2.71
CA HIS A 77 -11.09 -0.22 -1.34
C HIS A 77 -9.83 -0.42 -0.48
N GLU A 78 -9.48 0.58 0.34
CA GLU A 78 -8.42 0.44 1.35
C GLU A 78 -8.98 -0.26 2.59
N ILE A 79 -8.46 -1.43 2.89
CA ILE A 79 -8.97 -2.30 3.94
C ILE A 79 -7.88 -2.55 4.98
N GLU A 80 -8.20 -2.33 6.24
CA GLU A 80 -7.35 -2.62 7.38
C GLU A 80 -7.90 -3.80 8.18
N CYS A 81 -7.02 -4.68 8.64
CA CYS A 81 -7.39 -5.82 9.48
C CYS A 81 -6.38 -6.00 10.61
N ALA A 82 -6.82 -5.90 11.84
CA ALA A 82 -5.95 -6.22 12.98
C ALA A 82 -5.84 -7.73 13.14
N VAL A 83 -4.62 -8.19 13.41
CA VAL A 83 -4.30 -9.60 13.68
C VAL A 83 -3.57 -9.70 14.99
N SER A 84 -4.02 -10.58 15.88
CA SER A 84 -3.42 -10.78 17.19
C SER A 84 -3.16 -12.25 17.48
N GLY A 85 -2.19 -12.48 18.36
CA GLY A 85 -1.84 -13.80 18.86
C GLY A 85 -0.40 -14.21 18.62
N ASN A 86 0.01 -15.28 19.28
CA ASN A 86 1.33 -15.88 19.11
C ASN A 86 1.21 -17.31 18.58
N GLU A 87 0.57 -18.20 19.33
CA GLU A 87 0.28 -19.57 18.90
C GLU A 87 -1.07 -19.63 18.19
N GLU A 88 -2.11 -19.10 18.82
CA GLU A 88 -3.42 -18.92 18.21
C GLU A 88 -3.51 -17.51 17.62
N VAL A 89 -3.47 -17.44 16.30
CA VAL A 89 -3.56 -16.18 15.53
C VAL A 89 -5.00 -15.98 15.08
N ARG A 90 -5.53 -14.78 15.36
CA ARG A 90 -6.90 -14.39 15.01
C ARG A 90 -6.95 -13.02 14.37
N ALA A 91 -7.63 -12.92 13.24
CA ALA A 91 -7.93 -11.67 12.56
C ALA A 91 -9.28 -11.11 13.01
N THR A 92 -9.35 -9.79 13.18
CA THR A 92 -10.59 -9.06 13.48
C THR A 92 -11.51 -8.97 12.25
N LEU A 93 -12.67 -8.33 12.41
CA LEU A 93 -13.43 -7.87 11.25
C LEU A 93 -12.63 -6.78 10.52
N PRO A 94 -12.53 -6.88 9.17
CA PRO A 94 -11.85 -5.84 8.39
C PRO A 94 -12.63 -4.53 8.43
N GLY A 95 -11.89 -3.41 8.54
CA GLY A 95 -12.42 -2.06 8.39
C GLY A 95 -12.04 -1.48 7.03
N GLU A 96 -12.88 -0.59 6.50
CA GLU A 96 -12.60 0.18 5.29
C GLU A 96 -12.25 1.61 5.67
N ILE A 97 -11.16 2.12 5.09
CA ILE A 97 -10.77 3.52 5.18
C ILE A 97 -11.45 4.29 4.05
N LEU A 98 -12.35 5.18 4.42
CA LEU A 98 -12.95 6.14 3.50
C LEU A 98 -12.11 7.43 3.57
N ALA A 99 -11.12 7.53 2.68
CA ALA A 99 -10.28 8.72 2.57
C ALA A 99 -11.11 9.91 2.09
N SER A 100 -10.80 11.11 2.61
CA SER A 100 -11.42 12.37 2.18
C SER A 100 -10.83 12.91 0.88
N ALA A 101 -9.67 12.40 0.45
CA ALA A 101 -8.93 12.79 -0.73
C ALA A 101 -8.67 11.57 -1.65
N GLU A 102 -8.05 11.80 -2.81
CA GLU A 102 -7.76 10.77 -3.80
C GLU A 102 -6.89 9.60 -3.28
N PHE A 103 -6.10 9.84 -2.23
CA PHE A 103 -5.43 8.80 -1.44
C PHE A 103 -5.21 9.27 0.01
N TYR A 104 -5.01 8.32 0.92
CA TYR A 104 -4.92 8.53 2.36
C TYR A 104 -3.56 9.13 2.74
N THR A 105 -3.49 10.46 2.79
CA THR A 105 -2.27 11.22 3.05
C THR A 105 -1.92 11.29 4.54
N TYR A 106 -0.70 11.77 4.85
CA TYR A 106 -0.31 12.09 6.22
C TYR A 106 -1.25 13.12 6.87
N ASP A 107 -1.65 14.14 6.11
CA ASP A 107 -2.55 15.19 6.60
C ASP A 107 -3.95 14.63 6.90
N ASP A 108 -4.45 13.69 6.09
CA ASP A 108 -5.72 13.00 6.36
C ASP A 108 -5.64 12.14 7.63
N LYS A 109 -4.47 11.51 7.87
CA LYS A 109 -4.26 10.63 9.03
C LYS A 109 -4.18 11.39 10.35
N TYR A 110 -3.51 12.54 10.37
CA TYR A 110 -3.07 13.18 11.62
C TYR A 110 -3.47 14.65 11.78
N VAL A 111 -3.84 15.34 10.72
CA VAL A 111 -4.11 16.78 10.75
C VAL A 111 -5.58 17.09 10.51
N SER A 112 -6.16 16.63 9.40
CA SER A 112 -7.54 16.96 9.03
C SER A 112 -8.58 16.09 9.72
N GLY A 113 -8.24 14.85 10.06
CA GLY A 113 -9.15 13.90 10.75
C GLY A 113 -10.45 13.63 9.99
N THR A 114 -10.47 13.88 8.68
CA THR A 114 -11.67 13.77 7.84
C THR A 114 -11.92 12.37 7.30
N SER A 115 -10.94 11.49 7.40
CA SER A 115 -11.09 10.08 7.03
C SER A 115 -11.99 9.35 8.03
N ARG A 116 -12.81 8.45 7.53
CA ARG A 116 -13.70 7.62 8.35
C ARG A 116 -13.32 6.15 8.20
N VAL A 117 -13.31 5.43 9.32
CA VAL A 117 -13.19 3.97 9.31
C VAL A 117 -14.59 3.38 9.47
N VAL A 118 -14.96 2.47 8.60
CA VAL A 118 -16.24 1.74 8.65
C VAL A 118 -15.94 0.27 8.96
N ILE A 119 -16.43 -0.23 10.10
CA ILE A 119 -16.25 -1.61 10.55
C ILE A 119 -17.62 -2.25 10.79
N PRO A 120 -17.91 -3.40 10.16
CA PRO A 120 -17.14 -4.04 9.11
C PRO A 120 -17.12 -3.22 7.82
N ALA A 121 -16.10 -3.45 6.97
CA ALA A 121 -16.03 -2.88 5.63
C ALA A 121 -17.28 -3.28 4.81
N GLN A 122 -17.75 -2.38 3.95
CA GLN A 122 -18.95 -2.62 3.13
C GLN A 122 -18.63 -3.47 1.89
N LEU A 123 -18.19 -4.71 2.13
CA LEU A 123 -17.81 -5.67 1.12
C LEU A 123 -18.59 -6.99 1.31
N PRO A 124 -18.71 -7.82 0.25
CA PRO A 124 -19.31 -9.15 0.39
C PRO A 124 -18.64 -9.98 1.48
N GLU A 125 -19.42 -10.79 2.19
CA GLU A 125 -18.92 -11.62 3.30
C GLU A 125 -17.78 -12.55 2.88
N GLU A 126 -17.84 -13.09 1.68
CA GLU A 126 -16.77 -13.91 1.10
C GLU A 126 -15.45 -13.13 1.00
N THR A 127 -15.51 -11.85 0.57
CA THR A 127 -14.35 -10.98 0.47
C THR A 127 -13.80 -10.65 1.87
N LEU A 128 -14.66 -10.35 2.84
CA LEU A 128 -14.25 -10.10 4.23
C LEU A 128 -13.54 -11.33 4.83
N ASN A 129 -14.05 -12.52 4.57
CA ASN A 129 -13.43 -13.76 5.02
C ASN A 129 -12.10 -14.03 4.30
N ALA A 130 -11.99 -13.72 3.00
CA ALA A 130 -10.74 -13.81 2.25
C ALA A 130 -9.67 -12.84 2.78
N VAL A 131 -10.03 -11.61 3.14
CA VAL A 131 -9.14 -10.63 3.79
C VAL A 131 -8.62 -11.19 5.11
N ARG A 132 -9.51 -11.65 6.00
CA ARG A 132 -9.13 -12.21 7.31
C ARG A 132 -8.17 -13.40 7.18
N ALA A 133 -8.52 -14.36 6.31
CA ALA A 133 -7.68 -15.53 6.08
C ALA A 133 -6.30 -15.15 5.50
N THR A 134 -6.26 -14.14 4.63
CA THR A 134 -5.01 -13.64 4.05
C THR A 134 -4.19 -12.88 5.08
N ALA A 135 -4.82 -12.09 5.96
CA ALA A 135 -4.17 -11.37 7.05
C ALA A 135 -3.47 -12.34 8.02
N GLU A 136 -4.15 -13.40 8.44
CA GLU A 136 -3.55 -14.43 9.30
C GLU A 136 -2.38 -15.15 8.63
N LYS A 137 -2.48 -15.44 7.33
CA LYS A 137 -1.38 -16.04 6.55
C LYS A 137 -0.17 -15.10 6.45
N ALA A 138 -0.41 -13.81 6.18
CA ALA A 138 0.66 -12.82 6.09
C ALA A 138 1.36 -12.66 7.45
N TYR A 139 0.60 -12.52 8.53
CA TYR A 139 1.09 -12.41 9.89
C TYR A 139 2.03 -13.58 10.25
N ARG A 140 1.61 -14.82 9.98
CA ARG A 140 2.43 -16.01 10.23
C ARG A 140 3.67 -16.07 9.33
N ALA A 141 3.52 -15.73 8.04
CA ALA A 141 4.62 -15.77 7.07
C ALA A 141 5.75 -14.77 7.41
N LEU A 142 5.38 -13.64 8.03
CA LEU A 142 6.32 -12.61 8.49
C LEU A 142 6.80 -12.82 9.93
N CYS A 143 6.44 -13.95 10.55
CA CYS A 143 6.80 -14.26 11.93
C CYS A 143 6.37 -13.19 12.95
N CYS A 144 5.27 -12.49 12.68
CA CYS A 144 4.72 -11.49 13.58
C CYS A 144 4.28 -12.12 14.92
N ARG A 145 4.31 -11.33 15.98
CA ARG A 145 3.87 -11.69 17.32
C ARG A 145 3.12 -10.54 17.99
N GLY A 146 2.21 -10.87 18.90
CA GLY A 146 1.41 -9.89 19.64
C GLY A 146 0.29 -9.31 18.80
N LEU A 147 0.42 -8.10 18.29
CA LEU A 147 -0.57 -7.38 17.51
C LEU A 147 0.07 -6.71 16.29
N SER A 148 -0.52 -6.88 15.12
CA SER A 148 -0.19 -6.14 13.91
C SER A 148 -1.44 -5.69 13.19
N ARG A 149 -1.36 -4.62 12.42
CA ARG A 149 -2.34 -4.26 11.42
C ARG A 149 -1.84 -4.73 10.06
N VAL A 150 -2.71 -5.36 9.32
CA VAL A 150 -2.43 -5.84 7.96
C VAL A 150 -3.33 -5.08 7.01
N ASP A 151 -2.73 -4.38 6.05
CA ASP A 151 -3.40 -3.46 5.14
C ASP A 151 -3.51 -4.07 3.75
N PHE A 152 -4.67 -3.87 3.12
CA PHE A 152 -5.02 -4.46 1.84
C PHE A 152 -5.65 -3.44 0.90
N PHE A 153 -5.56 -3.72 -0.40
CA PHE A 153 -6.49 -3.21 -1.39
C PHE A 153 -7.44 -4.33 -1.83
N VAL A 154 -8.72 -4.01 -1.92
CA VAL A 154 -9.71 -4.84 -2.63
C VAL A 154 -10.04 -4.16 -3.93
N GLU A 155 -9.51 -4.68 -5.03
CA GLU A 155 -9.57 -4.08 -6.36
C GLU A 155 -11.02 -3.99 -6.86
N ARG A 156 -11.45 -2.80 -7.31
CA ARG A 156 -12.79 -2.61 -7.89
C ARG A 156 -12.93 -3.42 -9.17
N GLY A 157 -14.12 -3.90 -9.43
CA GLY A 157 -14.45 -4.68 -10.63
C GLY A 157 -14.02 -6.14 -10.57
N THR A 158 -12.89 -6.49 -9.95
CA THR A 158 -12.41 -7.88 -9.84
C THR A 158 -12.65 -8.50 -8.47
N GLY A 159 -12.74 -7.69 -7.41
CA GLY A 159 -12.80 -8.16 -6.03
C GLY A 159 -11.52 -8.81 -5.52
N ARG A 160 -10.41 -8.70 -6.26
CA ARG A 160 -9.12 -9.30 -5.83
C ARG A 160 -8.62 -8.63 -4.56
N VAL A 161 -8.26 -9.47 -3.59
CA VAL A 161 -7.63 -9.04 -2.33
C VAL A 161 -6.11 -9.02 -2.53
N LEU A 162 -5.53 -7.83 -2.43
CA LEU A 162 -4.10 -7.58 -2.60
C LEU A 162 -3.51 -7.12 -1.27
N LEU A 163 -2.49 -7.83 -0.77
CA LEU A 163 -1.74 -7.41 0.40
C LEU A 163 -0.93 -6.16 0.06
N ASN A 164 -1.03 -5.14 0.90
CA ASN A 164 -0.23 -3.91 0.82
C ASN A 164 0.93 -3.97 1.82
N GLU A 165 0.66 -3.85 3.11
CA GLU A 165 1.71 -3.82 4.15
C GLU A 165 1.26 -4.49 5.46
N VAL A 166 2.21 -4.72 6.38
CA VAL A 166 2.00 -5.26 7.72
C VAL A 166 2.78 -4.44 8.74
#